data_2c2fe4f436ca2426a91c727fd8b9c247
#
_entry.id   2c2fe4f436ca2426a91c727fd8b9c247
#
_cell.length_a   1.000
_cell.length_b   1.000
_cell.length_c   1.000
_cell.angle_alpha   90.00
_cell.angle_beta   90.00
_cell.angle_gamma   90.00
#
_symmetry.space_group_name_H-M   'P 1'
#
loop_
_entity.id
_entity.type
_entity.pdbx_description
1 polymer ?
#
loop_
_entity_poly.entity_id
_entity_poly.type
_entity_poly.pdbx_seq_one_letter_code
_entity_poly.pdbx_strand_id
1 'polypeptide(L)'
;NRKTCEVKSNVMNINYLEFEQPIADLLAHIEELKRLSADSNSGVDLTSELNQLEKKNLELTKKIFSSLSDWQISQLSRHPMRPYTLDYVQRIFTDFHELAGDRAFADDKAIVGGLARLNGRPVMVIGHQKGRDTKERTLRNFGMPRPEGYRKAMRLMKLAERFGMPVITFIDTPGAYPGVGAEERSQAGAIAESLKLMSDLTVPVVCTVIGEGGSGGALAIGVGDRVNMLEYSTYSVISPEGCASILWKSADKAPLAAEAMNITAHRIKDLGLIDNVVKEPLGGAHRNYDEMAENLKQRIETDLAELSGISADRIVEQRYSRLMKYGYC
;
A
#
# COMPACT_ATOMS: atom_id res chain seq x y z
N ASN A 1 -47.79 13.07 -15.32
CA ASN A 1 -46.47 12.47 -15.42
C ASN A 1 -45.42 13.39 -14.80
N ARG A 2 -45.30 13.32 -13.48
CA ARG A 2 -44.22 13.97 -12.71
C ARG A 2 -43.15 12.93 -12.51
N LYS A 3 -42.02 13.07 -13.20
CA LYS A 3 -40.78 12.35 -12.86
C LYS A 3 -40.16 13.09 -11.66
N THR A 4 -40.30 12.53 -10.49
CA THR A 4 -39.51 12.87 -9.31
C THR A 4 -38.07 12.43 -9.56
N CYS A 5 -37.21 13.42 -9.69
CA CYS A 5 -35.75 13.22 -9.74
C CYS A 5 -35.31 12.86 -8.33
N GLU A 6 -35.09 11.58 -8.05
CA GLU A 6 -34.42 11.13 -6.85
C GLU A 6 -32.94 11.57 -6.93
N VAL A 7 -32.61 12.62 -6.22
CA VAL A 7 -31.23 12.95 -5.89
C VAL A 7 -30.75 11.89 -4.91
N LYS A 8 -30.13 10.83 -5.45
CA LYS A 8 -29.38 9.88 -4.63
C LYS A 8 -28.25 10.65 -3.96
N SER A 9 -28.39 10.87 -2.66
CA SER A 9 -27.31 11.35 -1.80
C SER A 9 -26.17 10.33 -1.91
N ASN A 10 -25.08 10.71 -2.56
CA ASN A 10 -23.80 10.02 -2.48
C ASN A 10 -23.24 10.21 -1.06
N VAL A 11 -23.82 9.53 -0.08
CA VAL A 11 -23.13 9.26 1.17
C VAL A 11 -22.02 8.27 0.78
N MET A 12 -20.78 8.75 0.69
CA MET A 12 -19.61 7.88 0.64
C MET A 12 -19.78 6.86 1.76
N ASN A 13 -19.99 5.62 1.41
CA ASN A 13 -20.07 4.53 2.36
C ASN A 13 -18.62 4.24 2.81
N ILE A 14 -18.10 5.13 3.66
CA ILE A 14 -16.77 4.98 4.26
C ILE A 14 -16.92 3.87 5.28
N ASN A 15 -16.30 2.72 5.00
CA ASN A 15 -16.21 1.65 5.99
C ASN A 15 -15.31 2.12 7.12
N TYR A 16 -15.90 2.48 8.27
CA TYR A 16 -15.15 2.80 9.47
C TYR A 16 -14.74 1.51 10.19
N LEU A 17 -13.51 1.47 10.67
CA LEU A 17 -13.06 0.44 11.59
C LEU A 17 -13.64 0.69 13.00
N GLU A 18 -13.68 -0.32 13.85
CA GLU A 18 -14.30 -0.23 15.19
C GLU A 18 -13.75 0.95 16.00
N PHE A 19 -12.44 1.16 16.00
CA PHE A 19 -11.80 2.26 16.71
C PHE A 19 -12.07 3.65 16.10
N GLU A 20 -12.56 3.71 14.88
CA GLU A 20 -12.96 4.96 14.21
C GLU A 20 -14.43 5.33 14.47
N GLN A 21 -15.22 4.45 15.11
CA GLN A 21 -16.66 4.66 15.33
C GLN A 21 -16.98 6.01 15.97
N PRO A 22 -16.23 6.48 17.00
CA PRO A 22 -16.50 7.80 17.59
C PRO A 22 -16.33 8.98 16.59
N ILE A 23 -15.46 8.83 15.60
CA ILE A 23 -15.27 9.81 14.53
C ILE A 23 -16.47 9.75 13.58
N ALA A 24 -16.91 8.54 13.21
CA ALA A 24 -18.05 8.31 12.32
C ALA A 24 -19.35 8.89 12.91
N ASP A 25 -19.60 8.65 14.19
CA ASP A 25 -20.79 9.15 14.90
C ASP A 25 -20.82 10.69 14.90
N LEU A 26 -19.67 11.32 15.16
CA LEU A 26 -19.56 12.77 15.17
C LEU A 26 -19.72 13.38 13.75
N LEU A 27 -19.17 12.72 12.73
CA LEU A 27 -19.36 13.15 11.34
C LEU A 27 -20.83 13.02 10.91
N ALA A 28 -21.51 11.94 11.27
CA ALA A 28 -22.93 11.76 10.97
C ALA A 28 -23.77 12.89 11.58
N HIS A 29 -23.47 13.27 12.83
CA HIS A 29 -24.14 14.39 13.49
C HIS A 29 -23.87 15.74 12.79
N ILE A 30 -22.63 16.00 12.39
CA ILE A 30 -22.27 17.19 11.61
C ILE A 30 -23.04 17.24 10.28
N GLU A 31 -23.16 16.12 9.57
CA GLU A 31 -23.90 16.06 8.30
C GLU A 31 -25.39 16.29 8.50
N GLU A 32 -25.97 15.77 9.57
CA GLU A 32 -27.38 16.02 9.93
C GLU A 32 -27.63 17.51 10.19
N LEU A 33 -26.79 18.17 10.98
CA LEU A 33 -26.88 19.61 11.24
C LEU A 33 -26.69 20.45 9.96
N LYS A 34 -25.77 20.05 9.07
CA LYS A 34 -25.60 20.71 7.77
C LYS A 34 -26.86 20.61 6.90
N ARG A 35 -27.55 19.47 6.92
CA ARG A 35 -28.83 19.29 6.21
C ARG A 35 -29.92 20.17 6.79
N LEU A 36 -30.03 20.23 8.12
CA LEU A 36 -31.01 21.07 8.82
C LEU A 36 -30.75 22.56 8.56
N SER A 37 -29.49 22.98 8.52
CA SER A 37 -29.10 24.37 8.22
C SER A 37 -29.38 24.76 6.74
N ALA A 38 -29.34 23.80 5.83
CA ALA A 38 -29.62 24.01 4.39
C ALA A 38 -31.13 24.10 4.09
N ASP A 39 -32.00 23.55 4.95
CA ASP A 39 -33.44 23.67 4.84
C ASP A 39 -33.89 25.12 5.22
N SER A 40 -34.19 25.90 4.21
CA SER A 40 -34.41 27.37 4.23
C SER A 40 -35.52 27.87 5.16
N ASN A 41 -36.21 27.01 5.89
CA ASN A 41 -37.34 27.35 6.77
C ASN A 41 -36.99 27.45 8.26
N SER A 42 -35.78 27.08 8.69
CA SER A 42 -35.49 27.01 10.13
C SER A 42 -35.00 28.30 10.77
N GLY A 43 -34.49 29.29 9.98
CA GLY A 43 -34.02 30.59 10.50
C GLY A 43 -32.95 30.52 11.59
N VAL A 44 -32.39 29.33 11.84
CA VAL A 44 -31.41 29.07 12.91
C VAL A 44 -30.01 29.12 12.32
N ASP A 45 -29.17 30.02 12.81
CA ASP A 45 -27.76 30.08 12.47
C ASP A 45 -26.98 29.02 13.26
N LEU A 46 -26.71 27.88 12.65
CA LEU A 46 -25.95 26.76 13.23
C LEU A 46 -24.45 26.84 12.94
N THR A 47 -23.96 27.91 12.31
CA THR A 47 -22.58 28.05 11.86
C THR A 47 -21.57 27.90 13.00
N SER A 48 -21.84 28.49 14.17
CA SER A 48 -20.97 28.42 15.34
C SER A 48 -20.88 26.99 15.90
N GLU A 49 -22.01 26.29 15.97
CA GLU A 49 -22.09 24.92 16.46
C GLU A 49 -21.40 23.96 15.51
N LEU A 50 -21.61 24.08 14.20
CA LEU A 50 -20.92 23.29 13.17
C LEU A 50 -19.40 23.46 13.27
N ASN A 51 -18.90 24.70 13.38
CA ASN A 51 -17.47 24.96 13.52
C ASN A 51 -16.88 24.31 14.79
N GLN A 52 -17.60 24.33 15.90
CA GLN A 52 -17.17 23.68 17.14
C GLN A 52 -17.12 22.15 17.00
N LEU A 53 -18.11 21.55 16.35
CA LEU A 53 -18.16 20.10 16.12
C LEU A 53 -17.07 19.65 15.13
N GLU A 54 -16.82 20.41 14.06
CA GLU A 54 -15.72 20.12 13.12
C GLU A 54 -14.36 20.19 13.82
N LYS A 55 -14.14 21.21 14.67
CA LYS A 55 -12.92 21.30 15.48
C LYS A 55 -12.79 20.12 16.43
N LYS A 56 -13.87 19.74 17.14
CA LYS A 56 -13.90 18.59 18.02
C LYS A 56 -13.61 17.28 17.28
N ASN A 57 -14.16 17.12 16.06
CA ASN A 57 -13.89 15.96 15.21
C ASN A 57 -12.42 15.88 14.81
N LEU A 58 -11.81 17.00 14.45
CA LEU A 58 -10.38 17.06 14.11
C LEU A 58 -9.50 16.67 15.32
N GLU A 59 -9.81 17.20 16.50
CA GLU A 59 -9.09 16.89 17.73
C GLU A 59 -9.25 15.41 18.13
N LEU A 60 -10.46 14.88 18.00
CA LEU A 60 -10.76 13.47 18.28
C LEU A 60 -10.00 12.55 17.31
N THR A 61 -10.00 12.87 16.02
CA THR A 61 -9.25 12.13 15.00
C THR A 61 -7.75 12.14 15.33
N LYS A 62 -7.18 13.30 15.63
CA LYS A 62 -5.77 13.41 16.04
C LYS A 62 -5.48 12.55 17.27
N LYS A 63 -6.33 12.59 18.29
CA LYS A 63 -6.16 11.80 19.51
C LYS A 63 -6.17 10.29 19.24
N ILE A 64 -7.13 9.80 18.45
CA ILE A 64 -7.23 8.37 18.12
C ILE A 64 -6.01 7.93 17.28
N PHE A 65 -5.68 8.66 16.23
CA PHE A 65 -4.59 8.29 15.31
C PHE A 65 -3.19 8.50 15.89
N SER A 66 -3.03 9.25 16.97
CA SER A 66 -1.73 9.38 17.68
C SER A 66 -1.41 8.21 18.59
N SER A 67 -2.35 7.29 18.84
CA SER A 67 -2.19 6.20 19.82
C SER A 67 -2.74 4.86 19.33
N LEU A 68 -2.68 4.61 18.03
CA LEU A 68 -3.10 3.34 17.45
C LEU A 68 -2.20 2.19 17.94
N SER A 69 -2.83 1.07 18.34
CA SER A 69 -2.11 -0.17 18.62
C SER A 69 -1.59 -0.82 17.32
N ASP A 70 -0.60 -1.69 17.41
CA ASP A 70 -0.08 -2.43 16.26
C ASP A 70 -1.17 -3.25 15.56
N TRP A 71 -2.15 -3.76 16.33
CA TRP A 71 -3.33 -4.42 15.77
C TRP A 71 -4.22 -3.47 14.96
N GLN A 72 -4.52 -2.27 15.48
CA GLN A 72 -5.31 -1.27 14.77
C GLN A 72 -4.61 -0.80 13.49
N ILE A 73 -3.29 -0.64 13.52
CA ILE A 73 -2.49 -0.37 12.33
C ILE A 73 -2.58 -1.53 11.33
N SER A 74 -2.51 -2.78 11.79
CA SER A 74 -2.69 -3.96 10.94
C SER A 74 -4.07 -3.99 10.27
N GLN A 75 -5.14 -3.62 10.98
CA GLN A 75 -6.47 -3.49 10.40
C GLN A 75 -6.53 -2.35 9.37
N LEU A 76 -5.93 -1.20 9.69
CA LEU A 76 -5.90 -0.04 8.82
C LEU A 76 -5.08 -0.28 7.54
N SER A 77 -3.98 -1.04 7.62
CA SER A 77 -3.17 -1.41 6.45
C SER A 77 -3.95 -2.18 5.38
N ARG A 78 -5.01 -2.89 5.80
CA ARG A 78 -5.91 -3.70 4.97
C ARG A 78 -7.26 -3.03 4.70
N HIS A 79 -7.40 -1.75 5.06
CA HIS A 79 -8.66 -1.03 4.89
C HIS A 79 -9.12 -1.06 3.42
N PRO A 80 -10.38 -1.46 3.11
CA PRO A 80 -10.84 -1.68 1.73
C PRO A 80 -10.82 -0.43 0.85
N MET A 81 -10.87 0.76 1.46
CA MET A 81 -10.81 2.05 0.76
C MET A 81 -9.39 2.59 0.65
N ARG A 82 -8.37 1.86 1.10
CA ARG A 82 -6.97 2.30 0.96
C ARG A 82 -6.58 2.39 -0.51
N PRO A 83 -5.77 3.39 -0.95
CA PRO A 83 -5.31 3.46 -2.33
C PRO A 83 -4.48 2.23 -2.70
N TYR A 84 -4.73 1.67 -3.89
CA TYR A 84 -3.96 0.57 -4.47
C TYR A 84 -2.96 1.10 -5.51
N THR A 85 -2.13 0.23 -6.07
CA THR A 85 -1.10 0.60 -7.03
C THR A 85 -1.62 1.49 -8.17
N LEU A 86 -2.73 1.15 -8.81
CA LEU A 86 -3.28 1.94 -9.91
C LEU A 86 -3.80 3.31 -9.47
N ASP A 87 -4.25 3.47 -8.23
CA ASP A 87 -4.65 4.77 -7.69
C ASP A 87 -3.44 5.72 -7.57
N TYR A 88 -2.28 5.18 -7.16
CA TYR A 88 -1.01 5.93 -7.12
C TYR A 88 -0.46 6.19 -8.52
N VAL A 89 -0.55 5.19 -9.42
CA VAL A 89 -0.10 5.35 -10.81
C VAL A 89 -0.78 6.55 -11.47
N GLN A 90 -2.09 6.67 -11.32
CA GLN A 90 -2.88 7.76 -11.93
C GLN A 90 -2.55 9.15 -11.36
N ARG A 91 -2.04 9.24 -10.13
CA ARG A 91 -1.78 10.51 -9.44
C ARG A 91 -0.32 10.95 -9.47
N ILE A 92 0.59 9.98 -9.47
CA ILE A 92 2.03 10.26 -9.37
C ILE A 92 2.70 10.34 -10.74
N PHE A 93 2.24 9.51 -11.70
CA PHE A 93 2.92 9.32 -12.98
C PHE A 93 2.09 9.81 -14.16
N THR A 94 2.78 10.10 -15.26
CA THR A 94 2.17 10.34 -16.59
C THR A 94 2.55 9.22 -17.55
N ASP A 95 1.82 9.13 -18.66
CA ASP A 95 2.11 8.22 -19.77
C ASP A 95 2.28 6.75 -19.33
N PHE A 96 1.43 6.28 -18.42
CA PHE A 96 1.47 4.89 -17.98
C PHE A 96 0.97 3.95 -19.08
N HIS A 97 1.82 3.00 -19.49
CA HIS A 97 1.52 1.95 -20.44
C HIS A 97 1.72 0.58 -19.79
N GLU A 98 0.63 -0.11 -19.45
CA GLU A 98 0.69 -1.44 -18.85
C GLU A 98 1.27 -2.48 -19.84
N LEU A 99 2.19 -3.30 -19.36
CA LEU A 99 2.85 -4.37 -20.09
C LEU A 99 2.48 -5.74 -19.50
N ALA A 100 1.32 -6.26 -19.87
CA ALA A 100 0.77 -7.51 -19.37
C ALA A 100 1.55 -8.76 -19.82
N GLY A 101 1.39 -9.86 -19.09
CA GLY A 101 1.88 -11.19 -19.41
C GLY A 101 3.33 -11.47 -19.06
N ASP A 102 3.62 -12.74 -18.73
CA ASP A 102 4.97 -13.21 -18.34
C ASP A 102 5.83 -13.67 -19.53
N ARG A 103 5.24 -13.82 -20.72
CA ARG A 103 5.86 -14.37 -21.93
C ARG A 103 6.29 -15.85 -21.80
N ALA A 104 5.71 -16.57 -20.81
CA ALA A 104 5.97 -17.98 -20.59
C ALA A 104 4.68 -18.80 -20.49
N PHE A 105 3.71 -18.36 -19.69
CA PHE A 105 2.47 -19.09 -19.46
C PHE A 105 1.23 -18.19 -19.61
N ALA A 106 1.09 -17.13 -18.81
CA ALA A 106 -0.11 -16.30 -18.79
C ALA A 106 0.17 -14.88 -18.24
N ASP A 107 -0.89 -14.09 -18.15
CA ASP A 107 -0.91 -12.86 -17.36
C ASP A 107 -1.48 -13.12 -15.97
N ASP A 108 -0.98 -12.42 -14.96
CA ASP A 108 -1.53 -12.39 -13.60
C ASP A 108 -1.93 -10.96 -13.24
N LYS A 109 -3.22 -10.77 -13.00
CA LYS A 109 -3.79 -9.46 -12.66
C LYS A 109 -3.53 -8.99 -11.24
N ALA A 110 -2.96 -9.84 -10.37
CA ALA A 110 -2.54 -9.48 -9.02
C ALA A 110 -1.26 -8.62 -9.01
N ILE A 111 -0.45 -8.66 -10.08
CA ILE A 111 0.63 -7.71 -10.34
C ILE A 111 0.30 -6.89 -11.59
N VAL A 112 0.40 -5.59 -11.47
CA VAL A 112 0.36 -4.65 -12.59
C VAL A 112 1.74 -4.03 -12.77
N GLY A 113 2.11 -3.71 -13.99
CA GLY A 113 3.38 -3.03 -14.22
C GLY A 113 3.51 -2.53 -15.65
N GLY A 114 4.32 -1.52 -15.83
CA GLY A 114 4.49 -0.88 -17.13
C GLY A 114 5.43 0.31 -17.11
N LEU A 115 5.59 0.89 -18.28
CA LEU A 115 6.34 2.12 -18.47
C LEU A 115 5.53 3.32 -18.00
N ALA A 116 6.19 4.28 -17.39
CA ALA A 116 5.59 5.55 -16.98
C ALA A 116 6.63 6.68 -17.00
N ARG A 117 6.18 7.89 -16.71
CA ARG A 117 7.07 9.04 -16.49
C ARG A 117 6.83 9.64 -15.10
N LEU A 118 7.92 9.87 -14.39
CA LEU A 118 7.94 10.67 -13.16
C LEU A 118 8.64 11.99 -13.49
N ASN A 119 7.90 13.10 -13.50
CA ASN A 119 8.41 14.43 -13.90
C ASN A 119 9.16 14.39 -15.24
N GLY A 120 8.60 13.72 -16.24
CA GLY A 120 9.21 13.56 -17.56
C GLY A 120 10.29 12.48 -17.67
N ARG A 121 10.86 12.00 -16.56
CA ARG A 121 11.86 10.91 -16.54
C ARG A 121 11.18 9.56 -16.75
N PRO A 122 11.61 8.72 -17.69
CA PRO A 122 11.07 7.37 -17.85
C PRO A 122 11.43 6.49 -16.65
N VAL A 123 10.45 5.73 -16.18
CA VAL A 123 10.56 4.79 -15.07
C VAL A 123 9.78 3.51 -15.37
N MET A 124 10.14 2.42 -14.70
CA MET A 124 9.35 1.20 -14.67
C MET A 124 8.59 1.14 -13.35
N VAL A 125 7.26 1.04 -13.41
CA VAL A 125 6.41 0.90 -12.22
C VAL A 125 5.83 -0.50 -12.18
N ILE A 126 5.95 -1.17 -11.04
CA ILE A 126 5.44 -2.52 -10.79
C ILE A 126 4.75 -2.52 -9.43
N GLY A 127 3.61 -3.17 -9.29
CA GLY A 127 2.98 -3.24 -7.96
C GLY A 127 1.87 -4.27 -7.85
N HIS A 128 1.56 -4.62 -6.63
CA HIS A 128 0.41 -5.45 -6.34
C HIS A 128 -0.88 -4.66 -6.53
N GLN A 129 -1.88 -5.31 -7.08
CA GLN A 129 -3.19 -4.71 -7.27
C GLN A 129 -4.27 -5.59 -6.68
N LYS A 130 -5.02 -5.04 -5.75
CA LYS A 130 -6.24 -5.63 -5.20
C LYS A 130 -7.47 -5.08 -5.92
N GLY A 131 -8.61 -5.73 -5.75
CA GLY A 131 -9.88 -5.30 -6.32
C GLY A 131 -10.76 -4.57 -5.31
N ARG A 132 -11.64 -3.68 -5.81
CA ARG A 132 -12.61 -2.94 -5.00
C ARG A 132 -13.87 -3.76 -4.71
N ASP A 133 -14.41 -4.41 -5.73
CA ASP A 133 -15.59 -5.27 -5.63
C ASP A 133 -15.22 -6.76 -5.69
N THR A 134 -16.19 -7.63 -5.49
CA THR A 134 -15.99 -9.08 -5.47
C THR A 134 -15.46 -9.62 -6.81
N LYS A 135 -15.94 -9.08 -7.93
CA LYS A 135 -15.52 -9.50 -9.28
C LYS A 135 -14.05 -9.13 -9.51
N GLU A 136 -13.68 -7.89 -9.21
CA GLU A 136 -12.32 -7.43 -9.36
C GLU A 136 -11.37 -8.14 -8.39
N ARG A 137 -11.78 -8.35 -7.13
CA ARG A 137 -11.00 -9.12 -6.14
C ARG A 137 -10.70 -10.53 -6.63
N THR A 138 -11.71 -11.22 -7.20
CA THR A 138 -11.53 -12.56 -7.78
C THR A 138 -10.58 -12.52 -8.98
N LEU A 139 -10.74 -11.55 -9.89
CA LEU A 139 -9.88 -11.39 -11.06
C LEU A 139 -8.41 -11.17 -10.67
N ARG A 140 -8.17 -10.40 -9.61
CA ARG A 140 -6.83 -10.08 -9.09
C ARG A 140 -6.38 -11.03 -7.98
N ASN A 141 -7.07 -12.16 -7.83
CA ASN A 141 -6.75 -13.19 -6.86
C ASN A 141 -6.50 -12.63 -5.45
N PHE A 142 -7.32 -11.63 -5.03
CA PHE A 142 -7.22 -10.93 -3.74
C PHE A 142 -5.87 -10.25 -3.49
N GLY A 143 -5.13 -9.92 -4.52
CA GLY A 143 -3.79 -9.36 -4.43
C GLY A 143 -2.69 -10.39 -4.15
N MET A 144 -2.99 -11.68 -4.30
CA MET A 144 -2.03 -12.77 -4.14
C MET A 144 -1.49 -13.22 -5.51
N PRO A 145 -0.23 -12.89 -5.86
CA PRO A 145 0.31 -13.25 -7.16
C PRO A 145 0.57 -14.75 -7.29
N ARG A 146 0.37 -15.23 -8.51
CA ARG A 146 0.83 -16.53 -9.00
C ARG A 146 2.23 -16.42 -9.59
N PRO A 147 2.89 -17.52 -9.94
CA PRO A 147 4.24 -17.48 -10.56
C PRO A 147 4.34 -16.56 -11.76
N GLU A 148 3.26 -16.46 -12.56
CA GLU A 148 3.18 -15.61 -13.74
C GLU A 148 3.33 -14.12 -13.39
N GLY A 149 2.79 -13.70 -12.24
CA GLY A 149 2.93 -12.32 -11.76
C GLY A 149 4.38 -11.97 -11.46
N TYR A 150 5.10 -12.83 -10.76
CA TYR A 150 6.53 -12.63 -10.47
C TYR A 150 7.39 -12.71 -11.72
N ARG A 151 7.12 -13.64 -12.64
CA ARG A 151 7.82 -13.71 -13.94
C ARG A 151 7.57 -12.45 -14.79
N LYS A 152 6.34 -11.92 -14.78
CA LYS A 152 6.03 -10.63 -15.39
C LYS A 152 6.86 -9.51 -14.75
N ALA A 153 6.90 -9.41 -13.43
CA ALA A 153 7.70 -8.42 -12.71
C ALA A 153 9.18 -8.51 -13.11
N MET A 154 9.77 -9.72 -13.11
CA MET A 154 11.16 -9.94 -13.55
C MET A 154 11.40 -9.51 -14.99
N ARG A 155 10.46 -9.81 -15.89
CA ARG A 155 10.56 -9.38 -17.29
C ARG A 155 10.60 -7.86 -17.41
N LEU A 156 9.78 -7.16 -16.65
CA LEU A 156 9.72 -5.69 -16.62
C LEU A 156 10.99 -5.10 -16.00
N MET A 157 11.52 -5.69 -14.93
CA MET A 157 12.79 -5.29 -14.31
C MET A 157 13.97 -5.42 -15.28
N LYS A 158 14.07 -6.55 -16.00
CA LYS A 158 15.09 -6.74 -17.05
C LYS A 158 14.95 -5.72 -18.20
N LEU A 159 13.71 -5.37 -18.55
CA LEU A 159 13.47 -4.32 -19.55
C LEU A 159 13.93 -2.95 -19.03
N ALA A 160 13.63 -2.62 -17.78
CA ALA A 160 14.07 -1.39 -17.13
C ALA A 160 15.60 -1.29 -17.09
N GLU A 161 16.28 -2.35 -16.68
CA GLU A 161 17.74 -2.44 -16.66
C GLU A 161 18.35 -2.20 -18.04
N ARG A 162 17.83 -2.88 -19.08
CA ARG A 162 18.30 -2.73 -20.46
C ARG A 162 18.25 -1.29 -20.96
N PHE A 163 17.28 -0.51 -20.52
CA PHE A 163 17.10 0.89 -20.94
C PHE A 163 17.56 1.91 -19.89
N GLY A 164 18.22 1.48 -18.82
CA GLY A 164 18.73 2.36 -17.77
C GLY A 164 17.63 3.10 -17.01
N MET A 165 16.43 2.51 -16.91
CA MET A 165 15.29 3.12 -16.21
C MET A 165 15.25 2.68 -14.75
N PRO A 166 15.00 3.59 -13.79
CA PRO A 166 14.72 3.20 -12.42
C PRO A 166 13.47 2.32 -12.32
N VAL A 167 13.49 1.40 -11.35
CA VAL A 167 12.35 0.55 -10.99
C VAL A 167 11.71 1.07 -9.70
N ILE A 168 10.40 1.27 -9.73
CA ILE A 168 9.60 1.67 -8.57
C ILE A 168 8.60 0.55 -8.31
N THR A 169 8.59 0.02 -7.07
CA THR A 169 7.65 -1.05 -6.72
C THR A 169 6.70 -0.63 -5.61
N PHE A 170 5.43 -1.01 -5.74
CA PHE A 170 4.39 -0.82 -4.73
C PHE A 170 3.93 -2.17 -4.20
N ILE A 171 4.08 -2.39 -2.89
CA ILE A 171 3.82 -3.65 -2.23
C ILE A 171 2.52 -3.56 -1.45
N ASP A 172 1.54 -4.40 -1.82
CA ASP A 172 0.27 -4.54 -1.10
C ASP A 172 -0.34 -5.93 -1.36
N THR A 173 0.15 -6.92 -0.62
CA THR A 173 -0.26 -8.31 -0.75
C THR A 173 -0.32 -9.01 0.60
N PRO A 174 -1.33 -9.87 0.86
CA PRO A 174 -1.32 -10.77 2.02
C PRO A 174 -0.28 -11.89 1.88
N GLY A 175 0.26 -12.12 0.69
CA GLY A 175 1.25 -13.16 0.38
C GLY A 175 1.15 -13.68 -1.05
N ALA A 176 1.99 -14.65 -1.38
CA ALA A 176 1.90 -15.36 -2.64
C ALA A 176 0.71 -16.34 -2.64
N TYR A 177 0.10 -16.58 -3.80
CA TYR A 177 -1.00 -17.53 -3.91
C TYR A 177 -0.57 -18.96 -3.58
N PRO A 178 -1.24 -19.64 -2.61
CA PRO A 178 -0.81 -20.95 -2.12
C PRO A 178 -1.48 -22.14 -2.83
N GLY A 179 -2.11 -21.91 -3.98
CA GLY A 179 -2.88 -22.95 -4.68
C GLY A 179 -2.01 -23.95 -5.43
N VAL A 180 -2.53 -25.17 -5.65
CA VAL A 180 -1.86 -26.28 -6.37
C VAL A 180 -1.29 -25.83 -7.71
N GLY A 181 -2.07 -25.12 -8.53
CA GLY A 181 -1.59 -24.64 -9.82
C GLY A 181 -0.42 -23.63 -9.74
N ALA A 182 -0.22 -22.96 -8.61
CA ALA A 182 0.97 -22.14 -8.40
C ALA A 182 2.19 -23.02 -8.04
N GLU A 183 2.01 -24.03 -7.21
CA GLU A 183 3.08 -25.00 -6.91
C GLU A 183 3.55 -25.75 -8.16
N GLU A 184 2.62 -26.24 -9.00
CA GLU A 184 2.91 -26.89 -10.29
C GLU A 184 3.74 -26.01 -11.23
N ARG A 185 3.60 -24.70 -11.15
CA ARG A 185 4.34 -23.73 -11.98
C ARG A 185 5.48 -23.03 -11.22
N SER A 186 5.94 -23.66 -10.13
CA SER A 186 7.12 -23.24 -9.35
C SER A 186 6.96 -21.88 -8.69
N GLN A 187 5.97 -21.73 -7.77
CA GLN A 187 5.75 -20.50 -7.01
C GLN A 187 7.01 -20.08 -6.24
N ALA A 188 7.59 -21.01 -5.48
CA ALA A 188 8.81 -20.73 -4.71
C ALA A 188 10.00 -20.38 -5.62
N GLY A 189 10.15 -21.06 -6.76
CA GLY A 189 11.17 -20.76 -7.76
C GLY A 189 11.02 -19.36 -8.35
N ALA A 190 9.81 -18.97 -8.75
CA ALA A 190 9.55 -17.64 -9.29
C ALA A 190 9.85 -16.51 -8.28
N ILE A 191 9.54 -16.72 -6.99
CA ILE A 191 9.90 -15.80 -5.92
C ILE A 191 11.43 -15.73 -5.76
N ALA A 192 12.10 -16.87 -5.65
CA ALA A 192 13.56 -16.93 -5.47
C ALA A 192 14.33 -16.30 -6.63
N GLU A 193 13.91 -16.56 -7.87
CA GLU A 193 14.49 -15.92 -9.06
C GLU A 193 14.28 -14.40 -9.08
N SER A 194 13.12 -13.93 -8.62
CA SER A 194 12.85 -12.49 -8.52
C SER A 194 13.74 -11.82 -7.48
N LEU A 195 13.91 -12.44 -6.30
CA LEU A 195 14.84 -11.96 -5.26
C LEU A 195 16.26 -11.87 -5.80
N LYS A 196 16.73 -12.93 -6.47
CA LYS A 196 18.06 -12.96 -7.09
C LYS A 196 18.21 -11.85 -8.13
N LEU A 197 17.25 -11.71 -9.05
CA LEU A 197 17.28 -10.67 -10.06
C LEU A 197 17.35 -9.27 -9.43
N MET A 198 16.49 -8.99 -8.45
CA MET A 198 16.45 -7.68 -7.80
C MET A 198 17.76 -7.35 -7.06
N SER A 199 18.44 -8.35 -6.50
CA SER A 199 19.75 -8.13 -5.87
C SER A 199 20.82 -7.72 -6.86
N ASP A 200 20.73 -8.15 -8.12
CA ASP A 200 21.72 -7.95 -9.18
C ASP A 200 21.40 -6.77 -10.12
N LEU A 201 20.22 -6.16 -10.03
CA LEU A 201 19.82 -5.05 -10.91
C LEU A 201 20.80 -3.87 -10.84
N THR A 202 21.23 -3.42 -12.00
CA THR A 202 22.22 -2.34 -12.15
C THR A 202 21.58 -0.93 -12.23
N VAL A 203 20.27 -0.84 -12.09
CA VAL A 203 19.49 0.41 -12.06
C VAL A 203 18.94 0.66 -10.65
N PRO A 204 18.64 1.92 -10.29
CA PRO A 204 18.00 2.24 -9.02
C PRO A 204 16.66 1.53 -8.80
N VAL A 205 16.47 0.96 -7.62
CA VAL A 205 15.24 0.28 -7.23
C VAL A 205 14.69 0.92 -5.94
N VAL A 206 13.49 1.48 -6.01
CA VAL A 206 12.79 2.07 -4.87
C VAL A 206 11.52 1.26 -4.59
N CYS A 207 11.44 0.64 -3.42
CA CYS A 207 10.30 -0.16 -3.00
C CYS A 207 9.48 0.57 -1.94
N THR A 208 8.15 0.51 -2.02
CA THR A 208 7.28 1.07 -0.98
C THR A 208 6.17 0.09 -0.61
N VAL A 209 6.06 -0.22 0.68
CA VAL A 209 4.90 -0.94 1.21
C VAL A 209 3.76 0.06 1.40
N ILE A 210 2.69 -0.08 0.62
CA ILE A 210 1.56 0.85 0.59
C ILE A 210 0.34 0.37 1.38
N GLY A 211 0.33 -0.89 1.79
CA GLY A 211 -0.73 -1.51 2.57
C GLY A 211 -0.17 -2.63 3.44
N GLU A 212 -0.42 -3.88 3.10
CA GLU A 212 0.18 -5.03 3.78
C GLU A 212 1.28 -5.66 2.92
N GLY A 213 2.45 -5.91 3.53
CA GLY A 213 3.57 -6.60 2.90
C GLY A 213 3.68 -8.02 3.45
N GLY A 214 3.02 -9.00 2.80
CA GLY A 214 2.96 -10.39 3.29
C GLY A 214 4.03 -11.28 2.69
N SER A 215 4.89 -11.85 3.55
CA SER A 215 5.76 -12.99 3.28
C SER A 215 6.60 -12.88 1.99
N GLY A 216 6.90 -14.01 1.36
CA GLY A 216 7.62 -14.11 0.08
C GLY A 216 6.95 -13.37 -1.07
N GLY A 217 5.62 -13.21 -1.01
CA GLY A 217 4.87 -12.42 -2.00
C GLY A 217 5.30 -10.96 -2.04
N ALA A 218 5.50 -10.36 -0.88
CA ALA A 218 6.01 -9.00 -0.76
C ALA A 218 7.50 -8.91 -1.10
N LEU A 219 8.31 -9.86 -0.61
CA LEU A 219 9.75 -9.89 -0.85
C LEU A 219 10.10 -9.98 -2.33
N ALA A 220 9.31 -10.72 -3.12
CA ALA A 220 9.58 -10.96 -4.54
C ALA A 220 9.64 -9.66 -5.39
N ILE A 221 9.10 -8.55 -4.88
CA ILE A 221 9.27 -7.21 -5.48
C ILE A 221 9.76 -6.17 -4.46
N GLY A 222 10.36 -6.63 -3.35
CA GLY A 222 10.71 -5.81 -2.19
C GLY A 222 12.21 -5.62 -1.93
N VAL A 223 13.09 -6.11 -2.79
CA VAL A 223 14.55 -5.95 -2.65
C VAL A 223 15.01 -4.69 -3.38
N GLY A 224 15.23 -3.61 -2.66
CA GLY A 224 15.55 -2.31 -3.25
C GLY A 224 16.74 -1.60 -2.62
N ASP A 225 17.21 -0.56 -3.30
CA ASP A 225 18.22 0.40 -2.79
C ASP A 225 17.64 1.30 -1.72
N ARG A 226 16.33 1.56 -1.82
CA ARG A 226 15.50 2.21 -0.81
C ARG A 226 14.24 1.39 -0.61
N VAL A 227 13.91 1.15 0.65
CA VAL A 227 12.65 0.49 1.05
C VAL A 227 11.90 1.41 2.00
N ASN A 228 10.74 1.85 1.58
CA ASN A 228 9.87 2.73 2.32
C ASN A 228 8.61 1.98 2.79
N MET A 229 7.99 2.47 3.82
CA MET A 229 6.66 2.05 4.25
C MET A 229 5.77 3.26 4.46
N LEU A 230 4.49 3.17 4.09
CA LEU A 230 3.51 4.16 4.54
C LEU A 230 3.29 4.01 6.05
N GLU A 231 2.94 5.12 6.72
CA GLU A 231 2.87 5.20 8.19
C GLU A 231 2.00 4.10 8.83
N TYR A 232 0.85 3.79 8.20
CA TYR A 232 -0.08 2.76 8.67
C TYR A 232 -0.07 1.50 7.78
N SER A 233 1.07 1.18 7.20
CA SER A 233 1.32 -0.09 6.52
C SER A 233 1.97 -1.11 7.45
N THR A 234 1.93 -2.39 7.06
CA THR A 234 2.56 -3.49 7.79
C THR A 234 3.45 -4.33 6.89
N TYR A 235 4.52 -4.90 7.45
CA TYR A 235 5.40 -5.81 6.72
C TYR A 235 5.74 -7.00 7.62
N SER A 236 5.38 -8.20 7.21
CA SER A 236 5.49 -9.39 8.07
C SER A 236 5.62 -10.69 7.27
N VAL A 237 6.15 -11.72 7.92
CA VAL A 237 6.25 -13.08 7.36
C VAL A 237 4.87 -13.75 7.28
N ILE A 238 3.99 -13.44 8.23
CA ILE A 238 2.66 -14.05 8.37
C ILE A 238 1.69 -13.00 8.95
N SER A 239 0.39 -13.15 8.70
CA SER A 239 -0.60 -12.27 9.34
C SER A 239 -0.66 -12.49 10.86
N PRO A 240 -1.06 -11.47 11.65
CA PRO A 240 -1.26 -11.64 13.09
C PRO A 240 -2.22 -12.77 13.45
N GLU A 241 -3.29 -12.95 12.68
CA GLU A 241 -4.26 -14.04 12.85
C GLU A 241 -3.63 -15.41 12.60
N GLY A 242 -2.81 -15.52 11.56
CA GLY A 242 -2.06 -16.74 11.26
C GLY A 242 -1.07 -17.08 12.35
N CYS A 243 -0.28 -16.12 12.81
CA CYS A 243 0.65 -16.25 13.93
C CYS A 243 -0.08 -16.71 15.21
N ALA A 244 -1.18 -16.03 15.55
CA ALA A 244 -2.00 -16.37 16.71
C ALA A 244 -2.56 -17.80 16.64
N SER A 245 -3.05 -18.21 15.47
CA SER A 245 -3.57 -19.55 15.25
C SER A 245 -2.50 -20.62 15.43
N ILE A 246 -1.27 -20.38 15.01
CA ILE A 246 -0.16 -21.32 15.18
C ILE A 246 0.30 -21.39 16.63
N LEU A 247 0.56 -20.24 17.26
CA LEU A 247 1.18 -20.18 18.59
C LEU A 247 0.18 -20.43 19.73
N TRP A 248 -1.01 -19.86 19.64
CA TRP A 248 -2.01 -19.91 20.71
C TRP A 248 -3.25 -20.74 20.37
N LYS A 249 -3.30 -21.34 19.18
CA LYS A 249 -4.47 -22.12 18.72
C LYS A 249 -5.79 -21.34 18.70
N SER A 250 -5.70 -20.00 18.65
CA SER A 250 -6.86 -19.11 18.60
C SER A 250 -6.54 -17.83 17.84
N ALA A 251 -7.33 -17.53 16.81
CA ALA A 251 -7.23 -16.28 16.06
C ALA A 251 -7.58 -15.02 16.89
N ASP A 252 -8.33 -15.18 17.99
CA ASP A 252 -8.69 -14.08 18.90
C ASP A 252 -7.46 -13.46 19.60
N LYS A 253 -6.31 -14.14 19.55
CA LYS A 253 -5.03 -13.62 20.03
C LYS A 253 -4.27 -12.79 19.00
N ALA A 254 -4.87 -12.48 17.86
CA ALA A 254 -4.26 -11.65 16.82
C ALA A 254 -3.74 -10.28 17.34
N PRO A 255 -4.42 -9.57 18.25
CA PRO A 255 -3.87 -8.33 18.83
C PRO A 255 -2.54 -8.54 19.55
N LEU A 256 -2.40 -9.60 20.34
CA LEU A 256 -1.15 -9.96 21.02
C LEU A 256 -0.06 -10.35 20.01
N ALA A 257 -0.43 -11.08 18.96
CA ALA A 257 0.49 -11.43 17.88
C ALA A 257 1.01 -10.19 17.15
N ALA A 258 0.12 -9.25 16.80
CA ALA A 258 0.50 -8.01 16.10
C ALA A 258 1.55 -7.21 16.90
N GLU A 259 1.35 -7.08 18.20
CA GLU A 259 2.26 -6.39 19.10
C GLU A 259 3.62 -7.11 19.22
N ALA A 260 3.60 -8.45 19.41
CA ALA A 260 4.82 -9.25 19.54
C ALA A 260 5.65 -9.33 18.26
N MET A 261 5.02 -9.24 17.10
CA MET A 261 5.67 -9.37 15.79
C MET A 261 6.38 -8.11 15.31
N ASN A 262 6.16 -6.95 15.91
CA ASN A 262 6.77 -5.67 15.51
C ASN A 262 6.61 -5.33 14.00
N ILE A 263 5.42 -5.51 13.46
CA ILE A 263 5.14 -5.46 12.02
C ILE A 263 4.85 -4.06 11.45
N THR A 264 4.76 -3.05 12.30
CA THR A 264 4.40 -1.67 11.90
C THR A 264 5.61 -0.88 11.38
N ALA A 265 5.35 0.12 10.55
CA ALA A 265 6.40 0.87 9.86
C ALA A 265 7.45 1.46 10.81
N HIS A 266 7.03 2.05 11.93
CA HIS A 266 7.97 2.61 12.91
C HIS A 266 8.82 1.53 13.58
N ARG A 267 8.22 0.40 13.99
CA ARG A 267 8.95 -0.73 14.60
C ARG A 267 10.00 -1.30 13.66
N ILE A 268 9.62 -1.51 12.39
CA ILE A 268 10.52 -2.06 11.37
C ILE A 268 11.63 -1.08 11.02
N LYS A 269 11.36 0.23 11.05
CA LYS A 269 12.38 1.26 10.88
C LYS A 269 13.38 1.26 12.03
N ASP A 270 12.91 1.13 13.26
CA ASP A 270 13.77 1.07 14.46
C ASP A 270 14.70 -0.16 14.42
N LEU A 271 14.26 -1.25 13.76
CA LEU A 271 15.08 -2.44 13.49
C LEU A 271 16.04 -2.26 12.30
N GLY A 272 16.04 -1.12 11.63
CA GLY A 272 16.92 -0.86 10.48
C GLY A 272 16.58 -1.62 9.21
N LEU A 273 15.38 -2.20 9.10
CA LEU A 273 14.96 -3.00 7.95
C LEU A 273 14.38 -2.17 6.80
N ILE A 274 13.96 -0.93 7.06
CA ILE A 274 13.49 0.02 6.05
C ILE A 274 14.20 1.37 6.22
N ASP A 275 14.17 2.18 5.16
CA ASP A 275 14.85 3.49 5.16
C ASP A 275 13.95 4.60 5.66
N ASN A 276 12.69 4.65 5.21
CA ASN A 276 11.80 5.76 5.54
C ASN A 276 10.37 5.30 5.84
N VAL A 277 9.72 6.05 6.73
CA VAL A 277 8.28 6.02 6.93
C VAL A 277 7.69 7.24 6.23
N VAL A 278 6.79 7.00 5.27
CA VAL A 278 6.07 8.05 4.56
C VAL A 278 4.80 8.38 5.31
N LYS A 279 4.69 9.63 5.74
CA LYS A 279 3.55 10.10 6.53
C LYS A 279 2.25 10.03 5.72
N GLU A 280 1.21 9.55 6.37
CA GLU A 280 -0.14 9.52 5.81
C GLU A 280 -0.96 10.76 6.20
N PRO A 281 -1.98 11.11 5.42
CA PRO A 281 -2.98 12.10 5.81
C PRO A 281 -3.62 11.74 7.14
N LEU A 282 -4.11 12.72 7.87
CA LEU A 282 -4.82 12.48 9.13
C LEU A 282 -6.04 11.57 8.88
N GLY A 283 -6.11 10.47 9.61
CA GLY A 283 -7.13 9.44 9.41
C GLY A 283 -6.75 8.36 8.41
N GLY A 284 -5.52 8.38 7.85
CA GLY A 284 -4.98 7.36 6.95
C GLY A 284 -5.09 7.70 5.46
N ALA A 285 -4.39 6.93 4.63
CA ALA A 285 -4.26 7.14 3.19
C ALA A 285 -5.62 7.20 2.45
N HIS A 286 -6.63 6.49 2.95
CA HIS A 286 -7.97 6.44 2.36
C HIS A 286 -8.80 7.71 2.58
N ARG A 287 -8.37 8.61 3.45
CA ARG A 287 -9.07 9.88 3.71
C ARG A 287 -8.73 10.96 2.68
N ASN A 288 -7.52 10.94 2.15
CA ASN A 288 -7.09 11.90 1.13
C ASN A 288 -6.07 11.27 0.19
N TYR A 289 -6.55 10.74 -0.93
CA TYR A 289 -5.71 10.07 -1.94
C TYR A 289 -4.69 11.01 -2.57
N ASP A 290 -5.05 12.27 -2.79
CA ASP A 290 -4.20 13.22 -3.49
C ASP A 290 -3.04 13.66 -2.58
N GLU A 291 -3.30 13.96 -1.31
CA GLU A 291 -2.27 14.27 -0.32
C GLU A 291 -1.34 13.07 -0.10
N MET A 292 -1.91 11.85 0.00
CA MET A 292 -1.10 10.65 0.16
C MET A 292 -0.21 10.41 -1.06
N ALA A 293 -0.73 10.57 -2.25
CA ALA A 293 0.04 10.42 -3.48
C ALA A 293 1.15 11.46 -3.60
N GLU A 294 0.89 12.71 -3.20
CA GLU A 294 1.91 13.76 -3.19
C GLU A 294 3.04 13.47 -2.19
N ASN A 295 2.70 13.05 -0.95
CA ASN A 295 3.70 12.66 0.05
C ASN A 295 4.59 11.50 -0.45
N LEU A 296 3.97 10.51 -1.07
CA LEU A 296 4.69 9.36 -1.65
C LEU A 296 5.54 9.77 -2.85
N LYS A 297 5.03 10.62 -3.74
CA LYS A 297 5.76 11.16 -4.88
C LYS A 297 7.03 11.88 -4.44
N GLN A 298 6.93 12.80 -3.49
CA GLN A 298 8.07 13.54 -2.95
C GLN A 298 9.13 12.62 -2.34
N ARG A 299 8.71 11.54 -1.66
CA ARG A 299 9.65 10.55 -1.12
C ARG A 299 10.39 9.81 -2.24
N ILE A 300 9.66 9.31 -3.25
CA ILE A 300 10.25 8.62 -4.39
C ILE A 300 11.23 9.53 -5.14
N GLU A 301 10.87 10.79 -5.37
CA GLU A 301 11.75 11.78 -6.03
C GLU A 301 13.05 12.00 -5.25
N THR A 302 12.95 12.13 -3.93
CA THR A 302 14.10 12.26 -3.05
C THR A 302 15.01 11.03 -3.12
N ASP A 303 14.43 9.82 -3.04
CA ASP A 303 15.17 8.56 -3.12
C ASP A 303 15.90 8.41 -4.46
N LEU A 304 15.22 8.74 -5.56
CA LEU A 304 15.81 8.67 -6.89
C LEU A 304 16.88 9.75 -7.11
N ALA A 305 16.76 10.91 -6.48
CA ALA A 305 17.79 11.95 -6.50
C ALA A 305 19.04 11.51 -5.74
N GLU A 306 18.89 10.90 -4.55
CA GLU A 306 19.99 10.34 -3.77
C GLU A 306 20.74 9.21 -4.51
N LEU A 307 20.04 8.41 -5.29
CA LEU A 307 20.59 7.32 -6.07
C LEU A 307 21.13 7.77 -7.43
N SER A 308 20.90 9.03 -7.81
CA SER A 308 21.35 9.59 -9.09
C SER A 308 22.87 9.70 -9.13
N GLY A 309 23.46 9.30 -10.27
CA GLY A 309 24.92 9.39 -10.48
C GLY A 309 25.74 8.28 -9.82
N ILE A 310 25.10 7.32 -9.13
CA ILE A 310 25.78 6.13 -8.62
C ILE A 310 26.01 5.18 -9.83
N SER A 311 27.24 4.69 -9.99
CA SER A 311 27.55 3.72 -11.07
C SER A 311 26.84 2.37 -10.83
N ALA A 312 26.62 1.64 -11.91
CA ALA A 312 25.97 0.33 -11.90
C ALA A 312 26.60 -0.65 -10.88
N ASP A 313 27.91 -0.81 -10.91
CA ASP A 313 28.63 -1.72 -10.00
C ASP A 313 28.45 -1.29 -8.52
N ARG A 314 28.52 0.00 -8.29
CA ARG A 314 28.42 0.56 -6.92
C ARG A 314 27.02 0.46 -6.36
N ILE A 315 25.97 0.58 -7.17
CA ILE A 315 24.58 0.43 -6.70
C ILE A 315 24.30 -1.01 -6.26
N VAL A 316 24.83 -2.00 -7.01
CA VAL A 316 24.71 -3.43 -6.68
C VAL A 316 25.46 -3.73 -5.37
N GLU A 317 26.70 -3.23 -5.22
CA GLU A 317 27.51 -3.41 -4.03
C GLU A 317 26.84 -2.77 -2.78
N GLN A 318 26.29 -1.57 -2.91
CA GLN A 318 25.59 -0.90 -1.82
C GLN A 318 24.33 -1.68 -1.41
N ARG A 319 23.56 -2.19 -2.37
CA ARG A 319 22.37 -3.02 -2.11
C ARG A 319 22.76 -4.30 -1.39
N TYR A 320 23.79 -4.99 -1.86
CA TYR A 320 24.32 -6.18 -1.20
C TYR A 320 24.78 -5.88 0.23
N SER A 321 25.58 -4.85 0.41
CA SER A 321 26.09 -4.45 1.73
C SER A 321 24.97 -4.08 2.71
N ARG A 322 23.86 -3.50 2.21
CA ARG A 322 22.67 -3.23 2.99
C ARG A 322 21.99 -4.51 3.45
N LEU A 323 21.76 -5.46 2.55
CA LEU A 323 21.11 -6.74 2.86
C LEU A 323 21.93 -7.55 3.87
N MET A 324 23.25 -7.52 3.77
CA MET A 324 24.16 -8.21 4.67
C MET A 324 24.21 -7.60 6.09
N LYS A 325 23.68 -6.40 6.29
CA LYS A 325 23.57 -5.78 7.62
C LYS A 325 22.31 -6.18 8.38
N TYR A 326 21.34 -6.81 7.72
CA TYR A 326 20.11 -7.22 8.38
C TYR A 326 20.38 -8.29 9.43
N GLY A 327 19.82 -8.10 10.66
CA GLY A 327 19.96 -9.04 11.77
C GLY A 327 21.26 -8.93 12.56
N TYR A 328 22.15 -8.02 12.23
CA TYR A 328 23.30 -7.67 13.07
C TYR A 328 22.94 -6.39 13.86
N CYS A 329 22.54 -6.55 15.11
CA CYS A 329 22.29 -5.48 16.08
C CYS A 329 23.52 -5.27 16.95
#